data_1b0d6a87d8c4223391c527bda620d969
#
_entry.id   1b0d6a87d8c4223391c527bda620d969
#
_cell.length_a   1.000
_cell.length_b   1.000
_cell.length_c   1.000
_cell.angle_alpha   90.00
_cell.angle_beta   90.00
_cell.angle_gamma   90.00
#
_symmetry.space_group_name_H-M   'P 1'
#
loop_
_entity.id
_entity.type
_entity.pdbx_description
1 polymer ?
#
loop_
_entity_poly.entity_id
_entity_poly.type
_entity_poly.pdbx_seq_one_letter_code
_entity_poly.pdbx_strand_id
1 'polypeptide(L)'
;EMCIRDRWLGHRFRPSKAKIYSDNNAHTMFVNITSEGDLNNYFLRIDIDSAGLTGIIHKQMKYFVIFFLVTLIILRFLGYFFAHKISGPIETLSEISGKVAKGDLSKSVSINTKDEIGELAKNFNHMVEGLREWERIKLVEFELEKGQKIQLDFLPSNIPSFPDWNIATCFFPAGKVSGDFYDVFTLPDGNVGLVIADVCDKGVGSALYMALFRSLIRVFAEQAAFCDPSAITGINRSCRELTSVPSVENQQLMHLRAVPFTNNYIAQTHGEEGMFATLFFGVLNPTTGQLCYINGGHEPLYMIDKKGVKKKLDPTGPAVGLFPNSAYDIGKIQFETGDILVGYTDGVTEARSPEDELFTRNRLRLLIEQPFSSATELLEGIKNNLFSFIDIAPRGDDVTMLAVQRVTGA
;
A
#
# COMPACT_ATOMS: atom_id res chain seq x y z
N GLU A 1 72.39 -35.63 40.95
CA GLU A 1 73.74 -36.32 40.78
C GLU A 1 74.72 -35.40 40.07
N MET A 2 75.50 -34.70 40.83
CA MET A 2 76.62 -33.89 40.29
C MET A 2 77.84 -34.75 40.29
N CYS A 3 78.23 -35.21 39.12
CA CYS A 3 79.36 -36.03 38.92
C CYS A 3 80.59 -35.12 38.91
N ILE A 4 81.26 -34.96 40.03
CA ILE A 4 82.62 -34.28 40.12
C ILE A 4 83.60 -35.27 39.67
N ARG A 5 84.01 -35.15 38.42
CA ARG A 5 85.18 -35.84 37.81
C ARG A 5 86.35 -34.90 37.85
N ASP A 6 87.07 -34.87 38.93
CA ASP A 6 88.35 -34.18 38.90
C ASP A 6 89.49 -35.07 39.45
N ARG A 7 90.42 -35.23 38.63
CA ARG A 7 91.67 -35.93 38.87
C ARG A 7 92.64 -34.98 39.55
N TRP A 8 92.62 -35.00 40.87
CA TRP A 8 93.71 -34.33 41.58
C TRP A 8 94.78 -35.35 42.06
N LEU A 9 95.94 -35.19 41.57
CA LEU A 9 97.20 -35.86 42.04
C LEU A 9 97.15 -37.41 42.21
N GLY A 10 96.67 -38.10 41.20
CA GLY A 10 96.91 -39.55 41.13
C GLY A 10 96.14 -40.45 42.11
N HIS A 11 95.36 -39.93 42.95
CA HIS A 11 94.52 -40.70 43.92
C HIS A 11 93.04 -40.76 43.49
N ARG A 12 92.48 -41.99 43.45
CA ARG A 12 91.01 -42.17 43.23
C ARG A 12 90.32 -41.94 44.57
N PHE A 13 89.49 -40.89 44.64
CA PHE A 13 88.59 -40.65 45.78
C PHE A 13 87.28 -41.33 45.49
N ARG A 14 86.76 -42.10 46.46
CA ARG A 14 85.42 -42.64 46.45
C ARG A 14 84.60 -41.89 47.51
N PRO A 15 83.47 -41.22 47.16
CA PRO A 15 82.63 -40.61 48.16
C PRO A 15 81.84 -41.72 48.93
N SER A 16 82.06 -41.80 50.20
CA SER A 16 81.28 -42.63 51.09
C SER A 16 80.32 -41.74 51.86
N LYS A 17 78.99 -42.09 51.90
CA LYS A 17 77.88 -41.54 52.63
C LYS A 17 77.98 -40.09 53.11
N ALA A 18 77.32 -39.17 52.37
CA ALA A 18 77.11 -37.78 52.84
C ALA A 18 76.14 -37.74 54.02
N LYS A 19 76.51 -37.05 55.10
CA LYS A 19 75.61 -36.74 56.21
C LYS A 19 75.28 -35.24 56.12
N ILE A 20 73.98 -34.94 56.10
CA ILE A 20 73.47 -33.56 56.09
C ILE A 20 73.04 -33.20 57.50
N TYR A 21 73.56 -32.16 58.07
CA TYR A 21 73.13 -31.55 59.36
C TYR A 21 72.47 -30.23 58.98
N SER A 22 71.26 -30.05 59.53
CA SER A 22 70.48 -28.83 59.33
C SER A 22 70.37 -28.11 60.67
N ASP A 23 70.80 -26.88 60.70
CA ASP A 23 70.49 -25.93 61.76
C ASP A 23 69.60 -24.82 61.18
N ASN A 24 68.89 -24.10 62.01
CA ASN A 24 67.80 -23.19 61.61
C ASN A 24 68.12 -22.16 60.48
N ASN A 25 69.41 -21.88 60.23
CA ASN A 25 69.80 -20.89 59.23
C ASN A 25 70.95 -21.34 58.26
N ALA A 26 71.48 -22.54 58.43
CA ALA A 26 72.51 -23.05 57.47
C ALA A 26 72.44 -24.57 57.33
N HIS A 27 72.51 -25.05 56.15
CA HIS A 27 72.61 -26.47 55.84
C HIS A 27 74.08 -26.80 55.60
N THR A 28 74.77 -27.50 56.55
CA THR A 28 76.11 -27.94 56.43
C THR A 28 76.14 -29.39 55.94
N MET A 29 76.73 -29.63 54.80
CA MET A 29 76.88 -30.98 54.25
C MET A 29 78.32 -31.41 54.51
N PHE A 30 78.53 -32.50 55.23
CA PHE A 30 79.83 -33.15 55.38
C PHE A 30 79.89 -34.31 54.41
N VAL A 31 80.90 -34.24 53.52
CA VAL A 31 81.21 -35.34 52.60
C VAL A 31 82.47 -35.98 53.07
N ASN A 32 82.46 -37.22 53.48
CA ASN A 32 83.59 -37.97 53.83
C ASN A 32 84.34 -38.39 52.56
N ILE A 33 85.60 -38.02 52.43
CA ILE A 33 86.50 -38.35 51.29
C ILE A 33 87.58 -39.26 51.82
N THR A 34 87.56 -40.52 51.44
CA THR A 34 88.61 -41.49 51.77
C THR A 34 89.50 -41.70 50.57
N SER A 35 90.83 -41.65 50.72
CA SER A 35 91.74 -42.03 49.74
C SER A 35 92.14 -43.49 49.91
N GLU A 36 92.27 -44.23 48.82
CA GLU A 36 92.78 -45.61 48.86
C GLU A 36 94.26 -45.56 49.29
N GLY A 37 94.53 -45.98 50.51
CA GLY A 37 95.89 -46.06 51.06
C GLY A 37 96.27 -45.15 52.19
N ASP A 38 95.40 -44.31 52.66
CA ASP A 38 95.60 -43.42 53.78
C ASP A 38 94.55 -43.67 54.93
N LEU A 39 95.02 -43.81 56.14
CA LEU A 39 94.17 -44.07 57.31
C LEU A 39 93.45 -42.83 57.87
N ASN A 40 93.62 -41.69 57.21
CA ASN A 40 93.03 -40.44 57.63
C ASN A 40 91.71 -40.20 56.87
N ASN A 41 90.60 -39.95 57.62
CA ASN A 41 89.31 -39.51 57.07
C ASN A 41 89.36 -38.01 56.90
N TYR A 42 89.21 -37.58 55.63
CA TYR A 42 89.05 -36.17 55.28
C TYR A 42 87.55 -35.85 55.10
N PHE A 43 87.14 -34.72 55.69
CA PHE A 43 85.76 -34.27 55.53
C PHE A 43 85.75 -32.95 54.78
N LEU A 44 84.98 -32.92 53.68
CA LEU A 44 84.65 -31.68 53.01
C LEU A 44 83.42 -31.10 53.64
N ARG A 45 83.51 -29.91 54.21
CA ARG A 45 82.39 -29.17 54.75
C ARG A 45 81.90 -28.21 53.68
N ILE A 46 80.62 -28.30 53.30
CA ILE A 46 80.01 -27.40 52.37
C ILE A 46 78.85 -26.69 53.19
N ASP A 47 79.06 -25.42 53.45
CA ASP A 47 78.07 -24.59 54.12
C ASP A 47 77.27 -23.88 53.05
N ILE A 48 75.93 -24.18 53.03
CA ILE A 48 75.01 -23.53 52.13
C ILE A 48 74.24 -22.47 52.96
N ASP A 49 74.51 -21.21 52.65
CA ASP A 49 73.80 -20.08 53.26
C ASP A 49 72.31 -20.07 52.80
N SER A 50 71.49 -20.60 53.67
CA SER A 50 70.02 -20.62 53.40
C SER A 50 69.40 -19.24 53.58
N ALA A 51 70.00 -18.32 54.32
CA ALA A 51 69.51 -16.97 54.52
C ALA A 51 69.50 -16.15 53.22
N GLY A 52 70.62 -16.29 52.46
CA GLY A 52 70.73 -15.66 51.13
C GLY A 52 69.74 -16.23 50.11
N LEU A 53 69.57 -17.56 50.12
CA LEU A 53 68.58 -18.22 49.24
C LEU A 53 67.12 -17.85 49.61
N THR A 54 66.76 -17.84 50.90
CA THR A 54 65.40 -17.46 51.34
C THR A 54 65.12 -15.99 51.03
N GLY A 55 66.11 -15.09 51.16
CA GLY A 55 65.99 -13.68 50.78
C GLY A 55 65.68 -13.50 49.28
N ILE A 56 66.33 -14.24 48.40
CA ILE A 56 66.12 -14.23 46.96
C ILE A 56 64.72 -14.77 46.65
N ILE A 57 64.31 -15.88 47.25
CA ILE A 57 62.98 -16.50 47.05
C ILE A 57 61.87 -15.55 47.51
N HIS A 58 62.00 -14.91 48.67
CA HIS A 58 61.00 -13.93 49.13
C HIS A 58 60.88 -12.71 48.22
N LYS A 59 61.98 -12.23 47.67
CA LYS A 59 62.02 -11.12 46.71
C LYS A 59 61.30 -11.52 45.40
N GLN A 60 61.62 -12.69 44.88
CA GLN A 60 60.96 -13.21 43.66
C GLN A 60 59.46 -13.49 43.91
N MET A 61 59.09 -14.07 45.04
CA MET A 61 57.67 -14.27 45.41
C MET A 61 56.88 -12.96 45.45
N LYS A 62 57.47 -11.87 46.01
CA LYS A 62 56.81 -10.55 46.00
C LYS A 62 56.56 -10.07 44.56
N TYR A 63 57.51 -10.18 43.66
CA TYR A 63 57.31 -9.81 42.26
C TYR A 63 56.29 -10.70 41.58
N PHE A 64 56.22 -11.98 41.88
CA PHE A 64 55.26 -12.92 41.36
C PHE A 64 53.84 -12.59 41.84
N VAL A 65 53.68 -12.27 43.12
CA VAL A 65 52.39 -11.84 43.67
C VAL A 65 51.93 -10.52 43.05
N ILE A 66 52.83 -9.54 42.92
CA ILE A 66 52.51 -8.27 42.25
C ILE A 66 52.11 -8.49 40.81
N PHE A 67 52.86 -9.31 40.07
CA PHE A 67 52.53 -9.66 38.67
C PHE A 67 51.15 -10.33 38.57
N PHE A 68 50.85 -11.27 39.47
CA PHE A 68 49.57 -11.96 39.51
C PHE A 68 48.40 -10.99 39.78
N LEU A 69 48.58 -10.09 40.78
CA LEU A 69 47.56 -9.06 41.08
C LEU A 69 47.34 -8.09 39.93
N VAL A 70 48.40 -7.64 39.26
CA VAL A 70 48.31 -6.78 38.10
C VAL A 70 47.56 -7.49 36.95
N THR A 71 47.86 -8.77 36.71
CA THR A 71 47.18 -9.58 35.70
C THR A 71 45.69 -9.73 36.00
N LEU A 72 45.32 -9.98 37.25
CA LEU A 72 43.90 -10.04 37.68
C LEU A 72 43.19 -8.70 37.45
N ILE A 73 43.83 -7.58 37.76
CA ILE A 73 43.23 -6.25 37.54
C ILE A 73 43.03 -6.02 36.02
N ILE A 74 44.01 -6.37 35.19
CA ILE A 74 43.90 -6.25 33.74
C ILE A 74 42.75 -7.13 33.20
N LEU A 75 42.68 -8.39 33.65
CA LEU A 75 41.60 -9.31 33.23
C LEU A 75 40.21 -8.79 33.64
N ARG A 76 40.11 -8.26 34.87
CA ARG A 76 38.85 -7.67 35.31
C ARG A 76 38.46 -6.42 34.55
N PHE A 77 39.44 -5.57 34.21
CA PHE A 77 39.23 -4.39 33.37
C PHE A 77 38.82 -4.77 31.94
N LEU A 78 39.48 -5.73 31.33
CA LEU A 78 39.10 -6.27 30.01
C LEU A 78 37.70 -6.85 30.03
N GLY A 79 37.37 -7.69 31.04
CA GLY A 79 36.04 -8.27 31.19
C GLY A 79 34.93 -7.20 31.32
N TYR A 80 35.18 -6.16 32.13
CA TYR A 80 34.26 -5.02 32.24
C TYR A 80 34.12 -4.26 30.95
N PHE A 81 35.22 -4.04 30.24
CA PHE A 81 35.25 -3.35 28.94
C PHE A 81 34.43 -4.13 27.89
N PHE A 82 34.65 -5.44 27.74
CA PHE A 82 33.91 -6.28 26.82
C PHE A 82 32.42 -6.35 27.17
N ALA A 83 32.07 -6.52 28.46
CA ALA A 83 30.68 -6.56 28.89
C ALA A 83 29.92 -5.27 28.54
N HIS A 84 30.50 -4.10 28.78
CA HIS A 84 29.85 -2.82 28.54
C HIS A 84 29.89 -2.36 27.08
N LYS A 85 30.98 -2.62 26.35
CA LYS A 85 31.16 -2.10 24.99
C LYS A 85 30.62 -3.04 23.92
N ILE A 86 30.53 -4.34 24.20
CA ILE A 86 30.13 -5.32 23.18
C ILE A 86 28.90 -6.11 23.62
N SER A 87 28.96 -6.80 24.77
CA SER A 87 27.88 -7.72 25.16
C SER A 87 26.57 -6.99 25.48
N GLY A 88 26.61 -5.89 26.23
CA GLY A 88 25.42 -5.13 26.62
C GLY A 88 24.64 -4.55 25.42
N PRO A 89 25.30 -3.84 24.49
CA PRO A 89 24.64 -3.36 23.27
C PRO A 89 24.02 -4.47 22.40
N ILE A 90 24.71 -5.59 22.26
CA ILE A 90 24.21 -6.74 21.49
C ILE A 90 22.99 -7.36 22.17
N GLU A 91 23.00 -7.49 23.50
CA GLU A 91 21.87 -8.01 24.26
C GLU A 91 20.64 -7.10 24.11
N THR A 92 20.82 -5.77 24.22
CA THR A 92 19.76 -4.78 23.96
C THR A 92 19.18 -4.91 22.55
N LEU A 93 20.07 -5.05 21.55
CA LEU A 93 19.65 -5.19 20.17
C LEU A 93 18.90 -6.50 19.93
N SER A 94 19.33 -7.59 20.56
CA SER A 94 18.66 -8.89 20.51
C SER A 94 17.28 -8.85 21.18
N GLU A 95 17.17 -8.22 22.35
CA GLU A 95 15.89 -8.07 23.07
C GLU A 95 14.88 -7.27 22.25
N ILE A 96 15.31 -6.10 21.69
CA ILE A 96 14.42 -5.26 20.89
C ILE A 96 14.06 -5.96 19.58
N SER A 97 15.02 -6.67 18.94
CA SER A 97 14.76 -7.48 17.76
C SER A 97 13.69 -8.55 18.02
N GLY A 98 13.74 -9.19 19.20
CA GLY A 98 12.72 -10.15 19.62
C GLY A 98 11.33 -9.52 19.83
N LYS A 99 11.25 -8.24 20.25
CA LYS A 99 9.99 -7.50 20.36
C LYS A 99 9.46 -7.12 18.97
N VAL A 100 10.33 -6.63 18.08
CA VAL A 100 9.99 -6.31 16.69
C VAL A 100 9.47 -7.54 15.96
N ALA A 101 10.10 -8.70 16.15
CA ALA A 101 9.65 -9.97 15.56
C ALA A 101 8.26 -10.42 16.05
N LYS A 102 7.81 -9.94 17.22
CA LYS A 102 6.46 -10.16 17.75
C LYS A 102 5.46 -9.07 17.37
N GLY A 103 5.86 -8.11 16.52
CA GLY A 103 5.01 -7.03 16.05
C GLY A 103 5.06 -5.74 16.88
N ASP A 104 5.89 -5.66 17.94
CA ASP A 104 6.07 -4.39 18.66
C ASP A 104 7.10 -3.51 17.95
N LEU A 105 6.61 -2.73 16.99
CA LEU A 105 7.43 -1.78 16.24
C LEU A 105 7.62 -0.44 16.98
N SER A 106 7.08 -0.26 18.20
CA SER A 106 7.13 1.01 18.93
C SER A 106 8.52 1.36 19.47
N LYS A 107 9.41 0.37 19.61
CA LYS A 107 10.73 0.49 20.22
C LYS A 107 11.80 0.82 19.19
N SER A 108 12.77 1.63 19.59
CA SER A 108 14.01 1.89 18.87
C SER A 108 15.21 1.55 19.75
N VAL A 109 16.31 1.20 19.10
CA VAL A 109 17.59 0.91 19.78
C VAL A 109 18.36 2.23 19.94
N SER A 110 18.69 2.58 21.20
CA SER A 110 19.51 3.77 21.51
C SER A 110 20.93 3.35 21.89
N ILE A 111 21.75 3.02 20.90
CA ILE A 111 23.17 2.71 21.04
C ILE A 111 23.97 3.82 20.37
N ASN A 112 24.69 4.61 21.18
CA ASN A 112 25.41 5.77 20.67
C ASN A 112 26.94 5.50 20.70
N THR A 113 27.37 4.49 19.95
CA THR A 113 28.78 4.18 19.71
C THR A 113 29.18 4.61 18.29
N LYS A 114 30.49 4.89 18.10
CA LYS A 114 31.02 5.30 16.78
C LYS A 114 31.70 4.13 16.03
N ASP A 115 31.36 2.92 16.41
CA ASP A 115 31.87 1.65 15.87
C ASP A 115 30.80 0.93 15.05
N GLU A 116 31.08 -0.28 14.62
CA GLU A 116 30.22 -1.14 13.82
C GLU A 116 28.91 -1.48 14.55
N ILE A 117 28.93 -1.49 15.89
CA ILE A 117 27.73 -1.73 16.70
C ILE A 117 26.77 -0.53 16.63
N GLY A 118 27.30 0.68 16.63
CA GLY A 118 26.52 1.89 16.46
C GLY A 118 25.93 1.98 15.04
N GLU A 119 26.65 1.57 14.03
CA GLU A 119 26.17 1.49 12.65
C GLU A 119 25.06 0.44 12.52
N LEU A 120 25.27 -0.75 13.10
CA LEU A 120 24.25 -1.80 13.15
C LEU A 120 22.96 -1.34 13.82
N ALA A 121 23.05 -0.60 14.93
CA ALA A 121 21.89 -0.04 15.62
C ALA A 121 21.12 0.97 14.75
N LYS A 122 21.83 1.81 14.01
CA LYS A 122 21.21 2.74 13.04
C LYS A 122 20.49 1.99 11.93
N ASN A 123 21.16 1.02 11.31
CA ASN A 123 20.56 0.22 10.23
C ASN A 123 19.34 -0.58 10.73
N PHE A 124 19.39 -1.09 11.96
CA PHE A 124 18.25 -1.72 12.60
C PHE A 124 17.07 -0.75 12.77
N ASN A 125 17.34 0.47 13.27
CA ASN A 125 16.29 1.48 13.42
C ASN A 125 15.68 1.90 12.07
N HIS A 126 16.47 2.04 11.01
CA HIS A 126 15.97 2.31 9.65
C HIS A 126 15.09 1.16 9.14
N MET A 127 15.46 -0.09 9.42
CA MET A 127 14.62 -1.24 9.08
C MET A 127 13.29 -1.21 9.83
N VAL A 128 13.30 -0.91 11.13
CA VAL A 128 12.07 -0.80 11.95
C VAL A 128 11.18 0.33 11.44
N GLU A 129 11.74 1.47 11.04
CA GLU A 129 10.99 2.58 10.45
C GLU A 129 10.35 2.17 9.11
N GLY A 130 11.09 1.48 8.25
CA GLY A 130 10.54 0.92 7.01
C GLY A 130 9.39 -0.07 7.25
N LEU A 131 9.48 -0.90 8.31
CA LEU A 131 8.40 -1.82 8.68
C LEU A 131 7.16 -1.08 9.19
N ARG A 132 7.32 0.01 9.96
CA ARG A 132 6.19 0.86 10.41
C ARG A 132 5.48 1.49 9.22
N GLU A 133 6.24 2.04 8.28
CA GLU A 133 5.65 2.66 7.09
C GLU A 133 4.91 1.63 6.24
N TRP A 134 5.49 0.44 6.07
CA TRP A 134 4.83 -0.66 5.37
C TRP A 134 3.52 -1.11 6.05
N GLU A 135 3.50 -1.18 7.39
CA GLU A 135 2.29 -1.51 8.16
C GLU A 135 1.21 -0.44 7.97
N ARG A 136 1.59 0.85 7.98
CA ARG A 136 0.65 1.96 7.70
C ARG A 136 0.06 1.87 6.31
N ILE A 137 0.90 1.65 5.29
CA ILE A 137 0.44 1.49 3.90
C ILE A 137 -0.53 0.32 3.79
N LYS A 138 -0.22 -0.83 4.39
CA LYS A 138 -1.11 -2.00 4.40
C LYS A 138 -2.45 -1.74 5.07
N LEU A 139 -2.46 -0.99 6.18
CA LEU A 139 -3.70 -0.62 6.85
C LEU A 139 -4.57 0.26 5.95
N VAL A 140 -3.97 1.26 5.29
CA VAL A 140 -4.69 2.14 4.35
C VAL A 140 -5.21 1.34 3.15
N GLU A 141 -4.41 0.44 2.58
CA GLU A 141 -4.87 -0.45 1.50
C GLU A 141 -6.06 -1.30 1.91
N PHE A 142 -6.03 -1.87 3.10
CA PHE A 142 -7.12 -2.68 3.63
C PHE A 142 -8.43 -1.87 3.83
N GLU A 143 -8.34 -0.64 4.35
CA GLU A 143 -9.50 0.24 4.48
C GLU A 143 -10.05 0.67 3.11
N LEU A 144 -9.18 0.93 2.13
CA LEU A 144 -9.60 1.21 0.75
C LEU A 144 -10.28 0.00 0.09
N GLU A 145 -9.81 -1.23 0.35
CA GLU A 145 -10.47 -2.45 -0.16
C GLU A 145 -11.86 -2.65 0.44
N LYS A 146 -12.07 -2.30 1.71
CA LYS A 146 -13.41 -2.27 2.30
C LYS A 146 -14.29 -1.21 1.65
N GLY A 147 -13.73 0.00 1.44
CA GLY A 147 -14.41 1.08 0.73
C GLY A 147 -14.84 0.66 -0.68
N GLN A 148 -13.98 -0.02 -1.42
CA GLN A 148 -14.30 -0.57 -2.75
C GLN A 148 -15.49 -1.52 -2.72
N LYS A 149 -15.52 -2.45 -1.77
CA LYS A 149 -16.65 -3.39 -1.64
C LYS A 149 -17.97 -2.65 -1.39
N ILE A 150 -17.98 -1.67 -0.49
CA ILE A 150 -19.14 -0.84 -0.22
C ILE A 150 -19.55 -0.06 -1.47
N GLN A 151 -18.59 0.49 -2.21
CA GLN A 151 -18.87 1.24 -3.43
C GLN A 151 -19.50 0.35 -4.53
N LEU A 152 -18.98 -0.87 -4.70
CA LEU A 152 -19.55 -1.83 -5.65
C LEU A 152 -20.99 -2.21 -5.31
N ASP A 153 -21.38 -2.21 -4.03
CA ASP A 153 -22.75 -2.43 -3.60
C ASP A 153 -23.71 -1.27 -3.97
N PHE A 154 -23.18 -0.07 -4.24
CA PHE A 154 -23.97 1.02 -4.81
C PHE A 154 -24.28 0.80 -6.29
N LEU A 155 -23.43 0.13 -7.05
CA LEU A 155 -23.71 -0.16 -8.45
C LEU A 155 -24.81 -1.23 -8.56
N PRO A 156 -25.65 -1.19 -9.61
CA PRO A 156 -26.71 -2.17 -9.75
C PRO A 156 -26.13 -3.58 -9.96
N SER A 157 -26.32 -4.45 -8.98
CA SER A 157 -25.93 -5.86 -9.05
C SER A 157 -26.72 -6.64 -10.10
N ASN A 158 -27.95 -6.19 -10.37
CA ASN A 158 -28.82 -6.75 -11.39
C ASN A 158 -29.42 -5.62 -12.21
N ILE A 159 -29.16 -5.58 -13.50
CA ILE A 159 -29.82 -4.66 -14.43
C ILE A 159 -31.23 -5.18 -14.67
N PRO A 160 -32.26 -4.33 -14.48
CA PRO A 160 -33.61 -4.72 -14.77
C PRO A 160 -33.78 -5.22 -16.21
N SER A 161 -34.42 -6.37 -16.38
CA SER A 161 -34.70 -6.92 -17.71
C SER A 161 -36.00 -6.37 -18.21
N PHE A 162 -35.99 -5.82 -19.40
CA PHE A 162 -37.19 -5.32 -20.08
C PHE A 162 -37.42 -6.10 -21.37
N PRO A 163 -38.65 -6.50 -21.68
CA PRO A 163 -38.94 -7.08 -23.00
C PRO A 163 -38.46 -6.15 -24.10
N ASP A 164 -37.91 -6.72 -25.17
CA ASP A 164 -37.41 -5.99 -26.34
C ASP A 164 -36.23 -5.03 -26.11
N TRP A 165 -35.53 -5.15 -24.96
CA TRP A 165 -34.38 -4.34 -24.65
C TRP A 165 -33.18 -5.20 -24.22
N ASN A 166 -32.01 -4.88 -24.75
CA ASN A 166 -30.72 -5.42 -24.31
C ASN A 166 -29.91 -4.28 -23.71
N ILE A 167 -29.65 -4.34 -22.42
CA ILE A 167 -28.87 -3.33 -21.68
C ILE A 167 -27.59 -4.01 -21.20
N ALA A 168 -26.46 -3.43 -21.52
CA ALA A 168 -25.14 -3.88 -21.10
C ALA A 168 -24.37 -2.76 -20.45
N THR A 169 -23.55 -3.09 -19.44
CA THR A 169 -22.70 -2.16 -18.72
C THR A 169 -21.31 -2.73 -18.56
N CYS A 170 -20.34 -1.85 -18.42
CA CYS A 170 -18.95 -2.20 -18.23
C CYS A 170 -18.35 -1.21 -17.23
N PHE A 171 -17.65 -1.72 -16.21
CA PHE A 171 -17.06 -0.89 -15.15
C PHE A 171 -15.72 -1.46 -14.73
N PHE A 172 -14.65 -0.68 -14.89
CA PHE A 172 -13.29 -1.05 -14.55
C PHE A 172 -12.60 0.12 -13.86
N PRO A 173 -12.59 0.16 -12.52
CA PRO A 173 -11.92 1.22 -11.80
C PRO A 173 -10.40 1.16 -12.01
N ALA A 174 -9.75 2.31 -12.13
CA ALA A 174 -8.30 2.43 -12.19
C ALA A 174 -7.67 2.27 -10.83
N GLY A 175 -8.31 2.77 -9.80
CA GLY A 175 -7.91 2.70 -8.40
C GLY A 175 -8.66 1.66 -7.57
N LYS A 176 -8.47 1.71 -6.26
CA LYS A 176 -9.27 0.89 -5.32
C LYS A 176 -10.72 1.38 -5.23
N VAL A 177 -10.94 2.67 -5.37
CA VAL A 177 -12.26 3.32 -5.43
C VAL A 177 -12.30 4.24 -6.64
N SER A 178 -13.50 4.56 -7.13
CA SER A 178 -13.77 5.20 -8.41
C SER A 178 -14.67 6.42 -8.26
N GLY A 179 -14.46 7.45 -9.08
CA GLY A 179 -15.40 8.55 -9.27
C GLY A 179 -16.55 8.22 -10.22
N ASP A 180 -16.28 7.31 -11.13
CA ASP A 180 -17.23 6.86 -12.14
C ASP A 180 -18.37 6.05 -11.56
N PHE A 181 -19.56 6.15 -12.18
CA PHE A 181 -20.64 5.23 -11.93
C PHE A 181 -21.62 5.15 -13.10
N TYR A 182 -22.34 4.06 -13.12
CA TYR A 182 -23.54 3.89 -13.94
C TYR A 182 -24.71 3.44 -13.06
N ASP A 183 -25.93 3.71 -13.52
CA ASP A 183 -27.13 3.18 -12.89
C ASP A 183 -28.23 2.91 -13.90
N VAL A 184 -28.97 1.84 -13.67
CA VAL A 184 -30.15 1.47 -14.45
C VAL A 184 -31.23 1.03 -13.46
N PHE A 185 -32.34 1.75 -13.45
CA PHE A 185 -33.39 1.49 -12.48
C PHE A 185 -34.81 1.79 -13.03
N THR A 186 -35.76 1.08 -12.51
CA THR A 186 -37.20 1.29 -12.88
C THR A 186 -37.78 2.44 -12.08
N LEU A 187 -38.42 3.35 -12.75
CA LEU A 187 -39.18 4.46 -12.16
C LEU A 187 -40.60 4.04 -11.81
N PRO A 188 -41.32 4.76 -10.88
CA PRO A 188 -42.64 4.36 -10.41
C PRO A 188 -43.71 4.23 -11.50
N ASP A 189 -43.55 4.95 -12.59
CA ASP A 189 -44.46 4.96 -13.77
C ASP A 189 -44.12 3.90 -14.83
N GLY A 190 -43.13 3.02 -14.55
CA GLY A 190 -42.65 1.99 -15.46
C GLY A 190 -41.62 2.46 -16.48
N ASN A 191 -41.25 3.74 -16.50
CA ASN A 191 -40.11 4.23 -17.24
C ASN A 191 -38.78 3.72 -16.66
N VAL A 192 -37.68 3.84 -17.41
CA VAL A 192 -36.36 3.37 -17.00
C VAL A 192 -35.39 4.54 -16.93
N GLY A 193 -34.81 4.75 -15.75
CA GLY A 193 -33.72 5.68 -15.54
C GLY A 193 -32.37 5.05 -16.00
N LEU A 194 -31.64 5.77 -16.85
CA LEU A 194 -30.31 5.42 -17.36
C LEU A 194 -29.34 6.50 -16.93
N VAL A 195 -28.31 6.15 -16.18
CA VAL A 195 -27.29 7.08 -15.70
C VAL A 195 -25.92 6.57 -16.10
N ILE A 196 -25.06 7.47 -16.58
CA ILE A 196 -23.62 7.32 -16.63
C ILE A 196 -23.00 8.65 -16.23
N ALA A 197 -22.00 8.60 -15.35
CA ALA A 197 -21.42 9.81 -14.79
C ALA A 197 -19.98 9.57 -14.34
N ASP A 198 -19.24 10.66 -14.29
CA ASP A 198 -17.89 10.74 -13.79
C ASP A 198 -17.76 11.95 -12.86
N VAL A 199 -17.35 11.71 -11.63
CA VAL A 199 -17.12 12.73 -10.60
C VAL A 199 -15.69 13.22 -10.71
N CYS A 200 -15.52 14.53 -10.78
CA CYS A 200 -14.20 15.16 -10.83
C CYS A 200 -13.29 14.68 -9.70
N ASP A 201 -11.97 14.71 -9.95
CA ASP A 201 -10.94 14.23 -9.03
C ASP A 201 -10.93 12.70 -8.87
N LYS A 202 -9.99 12.16 -8.08
CA LYS A 202 -9.81 10.71 -7.90
C LYS A 202 -9.67 10.35 -6.43
N GLY A 203 -9.91 9.07 -6.13
CA GLY A 203 -9.73 8.52 -4.80
C GLY A 203 -10.98 8.59 -3.93
N VAL A 204 -10.79 8.68 -2.61
CA VAL A 204 -11.88 8.55 -1.64
C VAL A 204 -12.90 9.67 -1.75
N GLY A 205 -12.44 10.90 -2.03
CA GLY A 205 -13.32 12.07 -2.20
C GLY A 205 -14.33 11.85 -3.32
N SER A 206 -13.84 11.58 -4.54
CA SER A 206 -14.70 11.33 -5.71
C SER A 206 -15.64 10.13 -5.49
N ALA A 207 -15.16 9.07 -4.84
CA ALA A 207 -15.98 7.90 -4.51
C ALA A 207 -17.15 8.19 -3.56
N LEU A 208 -16.93 9.06 -2.57
CA LEU A 208 -18.02 9.50 -1.66
C LEU A 208 -19.03 10.39 -2.38
N TYR A 209 -18.56 11.31 -3.22
CA TYR A 209 -19.43 12.13 -4.03
C TYR A 209 -20.17 11.31 -5.11
N MET A 210 -19.55 10.28 -5.68
CA MET A 210 -20.25 9.33 -6.55
C MET A 210 -21.47 8.72 -5.87
N ALA A 211 -21.31 8.21 -4.65
CA ALA A 211 -22.42 7.64 -3.90
C ALA A 211 -23.52 8.69 -3.60
N LEU A 212 -23.13 9.94 -3.31
CA LEU A 212 -24.03 11.05 -3.09
C LEU A 212 -24.78 11.44 -4.38
N PHE A 213 -24.08 11.67 -5.49
CA PHE A 213 -24.68 11.99 -6.78
C PHE A 213 -25.70 10.93 -7.20
N ARG A 214 -25.28 9.65 -7.17
CA ARG A 214 -26.13 8.53 -7.51
C ARG A 214 -27.40 8.47 -6.66
N SER A 215 -27.26 8.63 -5.35
CA SER A 215 -28.39 8.58 -4.41
C SER A 215 -29.34 9.74 -4.63
N LEU A 216 -28.84 10.95 -4.85
CA LEU A 216 -29.66 12.13 -5.11
C LEU A 216 -30.43 12.00 -6.43
N ILE A 217 -29.77 11.56 -7.52
CA ILE A 217 -30.42 11.35 -8.81
C ILE A 217 -31.57 10.35 -8.66
N ARG A 218 -31.36 9.21 -7.99
CA ARG A 218 -32.41 8.21 -7.76
C ARG A 218 -33.58 8.79 -6.98
N VAL A 219 -33.30 9.34 -5.79
CA VAL A 219 -34.34 9.87 -4.90
C VAL A 219 -35.16 10.97 -5.58
N PHE A 220 -34.48 11.92 -6.23
CA PHE A 220 -35.19 13.00 -6.90
C PHE A 220 -35.93 12.53 -8.15
N ALA A 221 -35.41 11.55 -8.89
CA ALA A 221 -36.09 10.96 -10.01
C ALA A 221 -37.37 10.22 -9.57
N GLU A 222 -37.31 9.44 -8.51
CA GLU A 222 -38.47 8.70 -7.97
C GLU A 222 -39.54 9.64 -7.36
N GLN A 223 -39.09 10.67 -6.63
CA GLN A 223 -39.97 11.62 -5.98
C GLN A 223 -40.56 12.68 -6.91
N ALA A 224 -39.89 12.97 -8.04
CA ALA A 224 -40.34 14.00 -8.97
C ALA A 224 -41.77 13.77 -9.52
N ALA A 225 -42.20 12.52 -9.55
CA ALA A 225 -43.59 12.17 -9.89
C ALA A 225 -44.65 12.71 -8.91
N PHE A 226 -44.26 13.06 -7.67
CA PHE A 226 -45.12 13.50 -6.60
C PHE A 226 -45.03 15.00 -6.26
N CYS A 227 -44.11 15.73 -6.90
CA CYS A 227 -43.87 17.15 -6.59
C CYS A 227 -44.72 18.09 -7.44
N ASP A 228 -45.22 19.18 -6.82
CA ASP A 228 -45.98 20.25 -7.51
C ASP A 228 -45.11 20.89 -8.63
N PRO A 229 -45.65 20.97 -9.87
CA PRO A 229 -44.96 21.57 -10.99
C PRO A 229 -44.53 23.04 -10.80
N SER A 230 -45.22 23.78 -9.92
CA SER A 230 -44.98 25.22 -9.71
C SER A 230 -43.74 25.58 -8.89
N ALA A 231 -43.13 24.58 -8.18
CA ALA A 231 -42.04 24.80 -7.24
C ALA A 231 -40.64 24.84 -7.88
N ILE A 232 -40.50 24.92 -9.24
CA ILE A 232 -39.25 24.62 -9.90
C ILE A 232 -38.52 25.84 -10.43
N THR A 233 -37.31 26.04 -9.97
CA THR A 233 -36.29 26.88 -10.59
C THR A 233 -35.23 25.96 -11.21
N GLY A 234 -34.75 26.27 -12.45
CA GLY A 234 -33.64 25.55 -13.08
C GLY A 234 -33.93 24.75 -14.36
N ILE A 235 -35.19 24.69 -14.79
CA ILE A 235 -35.54 24.19 -16.14
C ILE A 235 -35.95 25.37 -17.03
N ASN A 236 -35.45 25.38 -18.27
CA ASN A 236 -35.74 26.42 -19.24
C ASN A 236 -37.25 26.66 -19.43
N ARG A 237 -37.66 27.89 -19.67
CA ARG A 237 -39.07 28.31 -19.85
C ARG A 237 -39.84 27.47 -20.85
N SER A 238 -39.20 26.92 -21.88
CA SER A 238 -39.84 26.04 -22.86
C SER A 238 -40.45 24.75 -22.26
N CYS A 239 -39.93 24.29 -21.12
CA CYS A 239 -40.43 23.10 -20.43
C CYS A 239 -41.56 23.45 -19.42
N ARG A 240 -41.72 24.75 -19.02
CA ARG A 240 -42.82 25.17 -18.11
C ARG A 240 -44.20 25.13 -18.77
N GLU A 241 -44.30 25.35 -20.10
CA GLU A 241 -45.55 25.36 -20.82
C GLU A 241 -46.13 23.96 -21.08
N LEU A 242 -45.28 22.92 -20.98
CA LEU A 242 -45.67 21.52 -21.21
C LEU A 242 -46.32 20.83 -20.00
N THR A 243 -46.39 21.48 -18.84
CA THR A 243 -46.82 20.85 -17.58
C THR A 243 -48.33 20.88 -17.35
N SER A 244 -49.14 21.38 -18.27
CA SER A 244 -50.60 21.56 -18.10
C SER A 244 -51.46 20.38 -18.55
N VAL A 245 -50.87 19.32 -19.17
CA VAL A 245 -51.62 18.14 -19.63
C VAL A 245 -50.91 16.85 -19.18
N PRO A 246 -51.62 15.87 -18.58
CA PRO A 246 -51.06 14.58 -18.23
C PRO A 246 -50.81 13.75 -19.51
N SER A 247 -49.70 13.92 -20.18
CA SER A 247 -49.23 13.05 -21.26
C SER A 247 -48.10 12.18 -20.77
N VAL A 248 -47.85 11.02 -21.41
CA VAL A 248 -46.74 10.11 -21.13
C VAL A 248 -45.39 10.87 -21.22
N GLU A 249 -45.30 11.83 -22.11
CA GLU A 249 -44.15 12.72 -22.28
C GLU A 249 -43.89 13.62 -21.09
N ASN A 250 -44.98 14.11 -20.45
CA ASN A 250 -44.85 14.95 -19.26
C ASN A 250 -44.28 14.15 -18.04
N GLN A 251 -44.57 12.87 -17.92
CA GLN A 251 -44.02 12.02 -16.87
C GLN A 251 -42.53 11.86 -17.00
N GLN A 252 -41.98 11.57 -18.21
CA GLN A 252 -40.52 11.49 -18.42
C GLN A 252 -39.82 12.81 -18.07
N LEU A 253 -40.42 13.96 -18.45
CA LEU A 253 -39.87 15.28 -18.15
C LEU A 253 -39.84 15.58 -16.66
N MET A 254 -40.76 15.06 -15.88
CA MET A 254 -40.79 15.22 -14.42
C MET A 254 -39.55 14.53 -13.78
N HIS A 255 -39.23 13.32 -14.18
CA HIS A 255 -38.08 12.59 -13.64
C HIS A 255 -36.76 13.27 -13.95
N LEU A 256 -36.58 13.92 -15.11
CA LEU A 256 -35.35 14.65 -15.47
C LEU A 256 -35.07 15.84 -14.55
N ARG A 257 -36.02 16.29 -13.75
CA ARG A 257 -35.83 17.33 -12.71
C ARG A 257 -34.81 16.90 -11.65
N ALA A 258 -34.54 15.62 -11.52
CA ALA A 258 -33.52 15.10 -10.65
C ALA A 258 -32.14 15.78 -10.90
N VAL A 259 -31.81 16.12 -12.16
CA VAL A 259 -30.53 16.75 -12.50
C VAL A 259 -30.42 18.17 -11.92
N PRO A 260 -31.32 19.13 -12.21
CA PRO A 260 -31.23 20.45 -11.59
C PRO A 260 -31.38 20.45 -10.08
N PHE A 261 -32.15 19.51 -9.48
CA PHE A 261 -32.22 19.41 -8.02
C PHE A 261 -30.92 18.92 -7.41
N THR A 262 -30.31 17.88 -7.99
CA THR A 262 -28.98 17.41 -7.57
C THR A 262 -27.94 18.50 -7.76
N ASN A 263 -27.94 19.19 -8.90
CA ASN A 263 -27.05 20.32 -9.15
C ASN A 263 -27.13 21.38 -8.05
N ASN A 264 -28.34 21.84 -7.74
CA ASN A 264 -28.52 22.88 -6.76
C ASN A 264 -28.15 22.44 -5.35
N TYR A 265 -28.47 21.20 -4.97
CA TYR A 265 -28.09 20.64 -3.69
C TYR A 265 -26.57 20.63 -3.53
N ILE A 266 -25.85 20.07 -4.49
CA ILE A 266 -24.37 19.98 -4.44
C ILE A 266 -23.76 21.36 -4.47
N ALA A 267 -24.12 22.22 -5.43
CA ALA A 267 -23.52 23.53 -5.60
C ALA A 267 -23.77 24.48 -4.42
N GLN A 268 -24.92 24.34 -3.72
CA GLN A 268 -25.24 25.19 -2.56
C GLN A 268 -24.71 24.63 -1.25
N THR A 269 -24.66 23.31 -1.10
CA THR A 269 -24.30 22.67 0.18
C THR A 269 -22.83 22.30 0.25
N HIS A 270 -22.22 21.98 -0.90
CA HIS A 270 -20.85 21.46 -1.01
C HIS A 270 -20.00 22.26 -2.01
N GLY A 271 -20.41 23.47 -2.37
CA GLY A 271 -19.73 24.30 -3.37
C GLY A 271 -18.31 24.73 -2.98
N GLU A 272 -18.00 24.79 -1.68
CA GLU A 272 -16.64 25.12 -1.19
C GLU A 272 -15.61 24.02 -1.54
N GLU A 273 -16.03 22.77 -1.59
CA GLU A 273 -15.18 21.62 -1.96
C GLU A 273 -14.89 21.56 -3.47
N GLY A 274 -15.63 22.33 -4.28
CA GLY A 274 -15.45 22.38 -5.73
C GLY A 274 -15.79 21.08 -6.47
N MET A 275 -16.51 20.16 -5.82
CA MET A 275 -16.84 18.85 -6.39
C MET A 275 -18.05 18.94 -7.34
N PHE A 276 -17.89 18.39 -8.52
CA PHE A 276 -18.93 18.31 -9.56
C PHE A 276 -18.84 16.97 -10.28
N ALA A 277 -19.86 16.65 -11.06
CA ALA A 277 -19.85 15.47 -11.92
C ALA A 277 -20.26 15.82 -13.34
N THR A 278 -19.61 15.22 -14.31
CA THR A 278 -20.15 15.08 -15.65
C THR A 278 -21.20 13.96 -15.60
N LEU A 279 -22.42 14.20 -16.06
CA LEU A 279 -23.53 13.27 -15.85
C LEU A 279 -24.49 13.27 -17.03
N PHE A 280 -24.75 12.07 -17.56
CA PHE A 280 -25.89 11.83 -18.43
C PHE A 280 -27.00 11.15 -17.64
N PHE A 281 -28.20 11.70 -17.66
CA PHE A 281 -29.41 11.08 -17.15
C PHE A 281 -30.48 11.02 -18.22
N GLY A 282 -30.87 9.81 -18.59
CA GLY A 282 -31.91 9.53 -19.55
C GLY A 282 -33.11 8.81 -18.90
N VAL A 283 -34.30 9.18 -19.31
CA VAL A 283 -35.55 8.50 -18.94
C VAL A 283 -36.11 7.86 -20.21
N LEU A 284 -36.05 6.54 -20.25
CA LEU A 284 -36.52 5.72 -21.37
C LEU A 284 -37.93 5.21 -21.09
N ASN A 285 -38.84 5.41 -22.03
CA ASN A 285 -40.10 4.69 -22.04
C ASN A 285 -39.94 3.37 -22.81
N PRO A 286 -39.96 2.22 -22.12
CA PRO A 286 -39.62 0.94 -22.75
C PRO A 286 -40.70 0.50 -23.77
N THR A 287 -41.95 0.97 -23.66
CA THR A 287 -43.01 0.62 -24.56
C THR A 287 -42.91 1.38 -25.89
N THR A 288 -42.72 2.69 -25.83
CA THR A 288 -42.65 3.54 -27.02
C THR A 288 -41.27 3.59 -27.63
N GLY A 289 -40.20 3.41 -26.83
CA GLY A 289 -38.81 3.60 -27.22
C GLY A 289 -38.41 5.07 -27.25
N GLN A 290 -39.20 5.98 -26.68
CA GLN A 290 -38.82 7.38 -26.54
C GLN A 290 -37.83 7.53 -25.35
N LEU A 291 -36.73 8.22 -25.57
CA LEU A 291 -35.78 8.63 -24.56
C LEU A 291 -35.74 10.15 -24.45
N CYS A 292 -36.10 10.67 -23.27
CA CYS A 292 -35.82 12.06 -22.91
C CYS A 292 -34.58 12.09 -22.02
N TYR A 293 -33.65 13.05 -22.22
CA TYR A 293 -32.40 13.07 -21.48
C TYR A 293 -31.89 14.49 -21.18
N ILE A 294 -31.05 14.57 -20.17
CA ILE A 294 -30.13 15.69 -19.89
C ILE A 294 -28.73 15.15 -19.91
N ASN A 295 -27.84 15.82 -20.66
CA ASN A 295 -26.39 15.60 -20.62
C ASN A 295 -25.75 16.80 -19.93
N GLY A 296 -25.43 16.69 -18.65
CA GLY A 296 -24.76 17.69 -17.84
C GLY A 296 -23.24 17.60 -17.98
N GLY A 297 -22.70 18.07 -19.09
CA GLY A 297 -21.26 18.17 -19.35
C GLY A 297 -20.55 16.83 -19.57
N HIS A 298 -21.28 15.72 -19.70
CA HIS A 298 -20.69 14.40 -19.89
C HIS A 298 -20.24 14.18 -21.35
N GLU A 299 -19.34 13.21 -21.56
CA GLU A 299 -18.95 12.80 -22.91
C GLU A 299 -20.19 12.55 -23.78
N PRO A 300 -20.12 12.92 -25.06
CA PRO A 300 -21.26 12.69 -25.97
C PRO A 300 -21.58 11.21 -26.10
N LEU A 301 -22.87 10.85 -25.94
CA LEU A 301 -23.33 9.50 -26.26
C LEU A 301 -23.60 9.37 -27.76
N TYR A 302 -23.47 8.16 -28.26
CA TYR A 302 -23.72 7.87 -29.68
C TYR A 302 -24.89 6.90 -29.84
N MET A 303 -25.89 7.29 -30.64
CA MET A 303 -26.88 6.35 -31.16
C MET A 303 -26.38 5.80 -32.48
N ILE A 304 -26.29 4.50 -32.58
CA ILE A 304 -25.80 3.78 -33.76
C ILE A 304 -26.89 2.83 -34.30
N ASP A 305 -26.85 2.58 -35.59
CA ASP A 305 -27.62 1.55 -36.26
C ASP A 305 -26.71 0.68 -37.14
N LYS A 306 -27.29 -0.19 -37.97
CA LYS A 306 -26.52 -1.05 -38.91
C LYS A 306 -25.71 -0.26 -39.96
N LYS A 307 -25.94 1.05 -40.10
CA LYS A 307 -25.23 1.93 -41.04
C LYS A 307 -24.13 2.76 -40.38
N GLY A 308 -24.00 2.69 -39.05
CA GLY A 308 -23.05 3.43 -38.26
C GLY A 308 -23.70 4.46 -37.32
N VAL A 309 -23.02 5.58 -37.08
CA VAL A 309 -23.49 6.62 -36.15
C VAL A 309 -24.71 7.35 -36.74
N LYS A 310 -25.89 7.14 -36.14
CA LYS A 310 -27.16 7.76 -36.48
C LYS A 310 -27.30 9.15 -35.89
N LYS A 311 -26.91 9.31 -34.62
CA LYS A 311 -27.01 10.57 -33.88
C LYS A 311 -25.95 10.66 -32.77
N LYS A 312 -25.43 11.86 -32.56
CA LYS A 312 -24.57 12.22 -31.42
C LYS A 312 -25.40 13.03 -30.43
N LEU A 313 -25.34 12.66 -29.15
CA LEU A 313 -26.04 13.31 -28.05
C LEU A 313 -25.02 14.17 -27.29
N ASP A 314 -24.84 15.40 -27.75
CA ASP A 314 -23.94 16.35 -27.13
C ASP A 314 -24.47 16.83 -25.76
N PRO A 315 -23.60 17.46 -24.91
CA PRO A 315 -24.00 18.07 -23.66
C PRO A 315 -25.14 19.08 -23.84
N THR A 316 -26.13 19.05 -22.95
CA THR A 316 -27.30 19.93 -22.94
C THR A 316 -27.28 20.96 -21.82
N GLY A 317 -26.21 20.95 -21.02
CA GLY A 317 -25.96 21.87 -19.93
C GLY A 317 -24.56 21.65 -19.32
N PRO A 318 -24.17 22.47 -18.35
CA PRO A 318 -22.89 22.34 -17.68
C PRO A 318 -22.84 21.10 -16.79
N ALA A 319 -21.63 20.75 -16.28
CA ALA A 319 -21.44 19.70 -15.28
C ALA A 319 -22.30 19.98 -14.04
N VAL A 320 -22.77 18.89 -13.43
CA VAL A 320 -23.73 18.93 -12.31
C VAL A 320 -23.00 19.17 -11.00
N GLY A 321 -23.45 20.15 -10.21
CA GLY A 321 -22.83 20.54 -8.96
C GLY A 321 -21.85 21.72 -9.08
N LEU A 322 -21.54 22.17 -10.32
CA LEU A 322 -20.53 23.21 -10.56
C LEU A 322 -21.04 24.62 -10.21
N PHE A 323 -22.26 24.95 -10.69
CA PHE A 323 -22.86 26.29 -10.45
C PHE A 323 -24.30 26.14 -9.98
N PRO A 324 -24.72 26.89 -8.95
CA PRO A 324 -26.11 26.88 -8.53
C PRO A 324 -27.03 27.46 -9.62
N ASN A 325 -28.26 26.91 -9.72
CA ASN A 325 -29.25 27.33 -10.70
C ASN A 325 -28.82 27.17 -12.17
N SER A 326 -27.93 26.23 -12.45
CA SER A 326 -27.58 25.89 -13.83
C SER A 326 -28.83 25.50 -14.64
N ALA A 327 -28.87 25.96 -15.90
CA ALA A 327 -29.96 25.62 -16.83
C ALA A 327 -29.55 24.40 -17.67
N TYR A 328 -30.47 23.49 -17.86
CA TYR A 328 -30.31 22.29 -18.67
C TYR A 328 -31.40 22.22 -19.74
N ASP A 329 -31.00 21.98 -20.97
CA ASP A 329 -31.91 21.68 -22.05
C ASP A 329 -32.24 20.19 -22.06
N ILE A 330 -33.43 19.83 -22.56
CA ILE A 330 -33.86 18.45 -22.63
C ILE A 330 -33.72 17.96 -24.07
N GLY A 331 -32.90 16.94 -24.23
CA GLY A 331 -32.76 16.21 -25.48
C GLY A 331 -33.84 15.12 -25.58
N LYS A 332 -34.27 14.84 -26.82
CA LYS A 332 -35.21 13.77 -27.13
C LYS A 332 -34.72 12.95 -28.33
N ILE A 333 -34.85 11.65 -28.18
CA ILE A 333 -34.61 10.70 -29.27
C ILE A 333 -35.63 9.57 -29.24
N GLN A 334 -35.81 8.99 -30.43
CA GLN A 334 -36.66 7.82 -30.62
C GLN A 334 -35.77 6.64 -31.03
N PHE A 335 -35.85 5.56 -30.25
CA PHE A 335 -35.24 4.29 -30.65
C PHE A 335 -36.11 3.59 -31.69
N GLU A 336 -35.49 3.20 -32.78
CA GLU A 336 -36.02 2.22 -33.71
C GLU A 336 -35.47 0.83 -33.36
N THR A 337 -36.13 -0.19 -33.85
CA THR A 337 -35.64 -1.57 -33.71
C THR A 337 -34.23 -1.75 -34.27
N GLY A 338 -33.32 -2.24 -33.45
CA GLY A 338 -31.91 -2.44 -33.79
C GLY A 338 -30.99 -1.27 -33.44
N ASP A 339 -31.54 -0.12 -33.06
CA ASP A 339 -30.73 1.01 -32.57
C ASP A 339 -30.03 0.67 -31.25
N ILE A 340 -28.79 1.09 -31.11
CA ILE A 340 -28.00 0.99 -29.89
C ILE A 340 -27.56 2.39 -29.48
N LEU A 341 -27.83 2.78 -28.24
CA LEU A 341 -27.23 3.95 -27.59
C LEU A 341 -26.03 3.49 -26.80
N VAL A 342 -24.87 4.13 -26.97
CA VAL A 342 -23.65 3.86 -26.19
C VAL A 342 -23.16 5.14 -25.55
N GLY A 343 -22.93 5.06 -24.22
CA GLY A 343 -22.28 6.07 -23.40
C GLY A 343 -20.97 5.51 -22.80
N TYR A 344 -20.04 6.41 -22.51
CA TYR A 344 -18.75 6.07 -21.97
C TYR A 344 -18.16 7.26 -21.20
N THR A 345 -17.28 7.00 -20.23
CA THR A 345 -16.51 8.01 -19.54
C THR A 345 -15.19 8.30 -20.24
N ASP A 346 -14.54 9.41 -19.93
CA ASP A 346 -13.32 9.86 -20.60
C ASP A 346 -12.15 8.88 -20.45
N GLY A 347 -12.12 8.04 -19.39
CA GLY A 347 -11.15 6.97 -19.26
C GLY A 347 -11.09 5.99 -20.42
N VAL A 348 -12.14 5.91 -21.28
CA VAL A 348 -12.08 5.17 -22.53
C VAL A 348 -11.21 5.90 -23.56
N THR A 349 -11.42 7.20 -23.75
CA THR A 349 -10.76 8.00 -24.79
C THR A 349 -9.40 8.52 -24.39
N GLU A 350 -9.16 8.64 -23.09
CA GLU A 350 -7.90 9.08 -22.48
C GLU A 350 -6.98 7.94 -22.07
N ALA A 351 -7.41 6.68 -22.27
CA ALA A 351 -6.56 5.51 -22.07
C ALA A 351 -5.25 5.62 -22.88
N ARG A 352 -4.15 5.19 -22.27
CA ARG A 352 -2.81 5.30 -22.87
C ARG A 352 -2.22 3.94 -23.19
N SER A 353 -1.51 3.88 -24.32
CA SER A 353 -0.67 2.73 -24.67
C SER A 353 0.65 2.75 -23.89
N PRO A 354 1.46 1.68 -23.97
CA PRO A 354 2.83 1.68 -23.41
C PRO A 354 3.74 2.77 -23.99
N GLU A 355 3.45 3.26 -25.18
CA GLU A 355 4.15 4.36 -25.86
C GLU A 355 3.58 5.74 -25.51
N ASP A 356 2.66 5.81 -24.54
CA ASP A 356 2.00 7.04 -24.06
C ASP A 356 1.07 7.70 -25.12
N GLU A 357 0.60 6.94 -26.13
CA GLU A 357 -0.41 7.40 -27.08
C GLU A 357 -1.81 7.31 -26.45
N LEU A 358 -2.68 8.29 -26.73
CA LEU A 358 -4.09 8.26 -26.34
C LEU A 358 -4.92 7.36 -27.26
N PHE A 359 -5.91 6.66 -26.69
CA PHE A 359 -6.88 5.87 -27.46
C PHE A 359 -7.73 6.75 -28.39
N THR A 360 -8.14 7.89 -27.94
CA THR A 360 -8.87 8.96 -28.62
C THR A 360 -10.31 8.63 -29.03
N ARG A 361 -11.13 9.70 -29.13
CA ARG A 361 -12.50 9.60 -29.67
C ARG A 361 -12.57 9.05 -31.09
N ASN A 362 -11.55 9.27 -31.91
CA ASN A 362 -11.52 8.76 -33.28
C ASN A 362 -11.41 7.23 -33.35
N ARG A 363 -10.56 6.63 -32.50
CA ARG A 363 -10.47 5.15 -32.43
C ARG A 363 -11.79 4.56 -31.95
N LEU A 364 -12.37 5.13 -30.90
CA LEU A 364 -13.67 4.69 -30.40
C LEU A 364 -14.75 4.79 -31.47
N ARG A 365 -14.80 5.90 -32.21
CA ARG A 365 -15.77 6.11 -33.31
C ARG A 365 -15.64 5.03 -34.36
N LEU A 366 -14.42 4.70 -34.81
CA LEU A 366 -14.20 3.65 -35.81
C LEU A 366 -14.68 2.27 -35.31
N LEU A 367 -14.60 2.00 -34.02
CA LEU A 367 -15.12 0.77 -33.44
C LEU A 367 -16.64 0.74 -33.41
N ILE A 368 -17.29 1.80 -32.95
CA ILE A 368 -18.76 1.84 -32.86
C ILE A 368 -19.45 1.93 -34.25
N GLU A 369 -18.74 2.30 -35.31
CA GLU A 369 -19.23 2.27 -36.69
C GLU A 369 -19.24 0.85 -37.27
N GLN A 370 -18.65 -0.15 -36.59
CA GLN A 370 -18.73 -1.54 -37.04
C GLN A 370 -20.12 -2.13 -36.70
N PRO A 371 -20.60 -3.11 -37.48
CA PRO A 371 -21.88 -3.75 -37.19
C PRO A 371 -21.79 -4.64 -35.97
N PHE A 372 -22.70 -4.45 -35.03
CA PHE A 372 -22.84 -5.30 -33.84
C PHE A 372 -24.26 -5.89 -33.79
N SER A 373 -24.38 -7.12 -33.27
CA SER A 373 -25.66 -7.78 -33.14
C SER A 373 -26.37 -7.42 -31.82
N SER A 374 -25.63 -7.00 -30.80
CA SER A 374 -26.18 -6.64 -29.49
C SER A 374 -25.37 -5.55 -28.77
N ALA A 375 -25.99 -4.88 -27.80
CA ALA A 375 -25.34 -3.94 -26.92
C ALA A 375 -24.19 -4.62 -26.12
N THR A 376 -24.38 -5.88 -25.75
CA THR A 376 -23.35 -6.67 -25.07
C THR A 376 -22.13 -6.90 -25.95
N GLU A 377 -22.33 -7.32 -27.21
CA GLU A 377 -21.26 -7.53 -28.18
C GLU A 377 -20.49 -6.24 -28.47
N LEU A 378 -21.20 -5.11 -28.59
CA LEU A 378 -20.59 -3.79 -28.76
C LEU A 378 -19.64 -3.46 -27.63
N LEU A 379 -20.10 -3.56 -26.36
CA LEU A 379 -19.26 -3.24 -25.22
C LEU A 379 -18.06 -4.20 -25.07
N GLU A 380 -18.24 -5.49 -25.32
CA GLU A 380 -17.16 -6.46 -25.33
C GLU A 380 -16.15 -6.16 -26.45
N GLY A 381 -16.59 -5.75 -27.63
CA GLY A 381 -15.73 -5.33 -28.73
C GLY A 381 -14.89 -4.11 -28.37
N ILE A 382 -15.52 -3.06 -27.80
CA ILE A 382 -14.81 -1.86 -27.34
C ILE A 382 -13.81 -2.24 -26.23
N LYS A 383 -14.24 -3.01 -25.23
CA LYS A 383 -13.41 -3.45 -24.13
C LYS A 383 -12.16 -4.18 -24.61
N ASN A 384 -12.32 -5.17 -25.48
CA ASN A 384 -11.20 -5.98 -25.97
C ASN A 384 -10.19 -5.14 -26.75
N ASN A 385 -10.66 -4.22 -27.58
CA ASN A 385 -9.78 -3.29 -28.32
C ASN A 385 -9.06 -2.32 -27.38
N LEU A 386 -9.78 -1.76 -26.40
CA LEU A 386 -9.23 -0.82 -25.41
C LEU A 386 -8.14 -1.49 -24.57
N PHE A 387 -8.43 -2.67 -24.00
CA PHE A 387 -7.44 -3.36 -23.16
C PHE A 387 -6.26 -3.93 -23.96
N SER A 388 -6.46 -4.31 -25.21
CA SER A 388 -5.35 -4.65 -26.11
C SER A 388 -4.47 -3.44 -26.43
N PHE A 389 -5.04 -2.23 -26.48
CA PHE A 389 -4.30 -0.99 -26.68
C PHE A 389 -3.54 -0.55 -25.43
N ILE A 390 -4.14 -0.68 -24.25
CA ILE A 390 -3.51 -0.38 -22.95
C ILE A 390 -2.35 -1.35 -22.68
N ASP A 391 -2.53 -2.64 -23.03
CA ASP A 391 -1.58 -3.74 -22.78
C ASP A 391 -1.04 -3.73 -21.34
N ILE A 392 0.26 -3.51 -21.15
CA ILE A 392 0.94 -3.45 -19.85
C ILE A 392 0.94 -2.05 -19.21
N ALA A 393 0.45 -1.03 -19.89
CA ALA A 393 0.43 0.33 -19.36
C ALA A 393 -0.52 0.42 -18.15
N PRO A 394 -0.17 1.22 -17.12
CA PRO A 394 -1.08 1.44 -16.00
C PRO A 394 -2.33 2.19 -16.49
N ARG A 395 -3.50 1.78 -16.00
CA ARG A 395 -4.73 2.52 -16.27
C ARG A 395 -4.67 3.87 -15.56
N GLY A 396 -4.79 4.94 -16.34
CA GLY A 396 -4.74 6.30 -15.84
C GLY A 396 -6.07 6.77 -15.25
N ASP A 397 -7.20 6.20 -15.73
CA ASP A 397 -8.55 6.56 -15.31
C ASP A 397 -9.52 5.39 -15.25
N ASP A 398 -10.68 5.62 -14.61
CA ASP A 398 -11.78 4.68 -14.51
C ASP A 398 -12.44 4.52 -15.90
N VAL A 399 -12.82 3.29 -16.22
CA VAL A 399 -13.46 2.98 -17.51
C VAL A 399 -14.87 2.50 -17.25
N THR A 400 -15.85 3.34 -17.60
CA THR A 400 -17.26 3.03 -17.48
C THR A 400 -17.95 3.14 -18.83
N MET A 401 -18.77 2.15 -19.16
CA MET A 401 -19.56 2.14 -20.38
C MET A 401 -20.98 1.63 -20.11
N LEU A 402 -21.94 2.20 -20.81
CA LEU A 402 -23.36 1.80 -20.80
C LEU A 402 -23.84 1.69 -22.25
N ALA A 403 -24.45 0.58 -22.62
CA ALA A 403 -25.10 0.43 -23.91
C ALA A 403 -26.54 -0.07 -23.75
N VAL A 404 -27.45 0.50 -24.53
CA VAL A 404 -28.89 0.19 -24.52
C VAL A 404 -29.37 -0.03 -25.94
N GLN A 405 -29.89 -1.21 -26.23
CA GLN A 405 -30.38 -1.60 -27.53
C GLN A 405 -31.87 -1.90 -27.52
N ARG A 406 -32.62 -1.42 -28.51
CA ARG A 406 -33.96 -1.90 -28.79
C ARG A 406 -33.88 -3.13 -29.71
N VAL A 407 -34.22 -4.31 -29.20
CA VAL A 407 -34.31 -5.56 -29.98
C VAL A 407 -35.68 -5.78 -30.55
N THR A 408 -35.80 -6.51 -31.66
CA THR A 408 -37.08 -6.98 -32.14
C THR A 408 -37.66 -7.94 -31.15
N GLY A 409 -38.90 -7.68 -30.71
CA GLY A 409 -39.68 -8.69 -29.99
C GLY A 409 -39.70 -10.00 -30.81
N ALA A 410 -39.43 -11.10 -30.09
CA ALA A 410 -39.51 -12.42 -30.68
C ALA A 410 -40.97 -12.80 -31.05
#